data_a5ce3a5e08354a2d919cb7b3b9f2394b
#
_entry.id   a5ce3a5e08354a2d919cb7b3b9f2394b
#
_cell.length_a   1.000
_cell.length_b   1.000
_cell.length_c   1.000
_cell.angle_alpha   90.00
_cell.angle_beta   90.00
_cell.angle_gamma   90.00
#
_symmetry.space_group_name_H-M   'P 1'
#
loop_
_entity.id
_entity.type
_entity.pdbx_description
1 polymer ?
#
loop_
_entity_poly.entity_id
_entity_poly.type
_entity_poly.pdbx_seq_one_letter_code
_entity_poly.pdbx_strand_id
1 'polypeptide(L)'
;MLVLDLGAGTGVLTRALADAGARVRAVELDPEALRQLRARFGGNPRVEVVEGDATLFPLPDEPFAVVANLPFASGTAILRRLLGDPRVRLTRLDGIVEWGLAAKRSAVWPSTLVGCTWGAWYELRLVRRVPRACFVPPPSVDAAVLRATRRPEPLVAPAEAASYEALLRRAFAGQAPLDRILPRRLVHRTAHESGFDPHANARDLDVRQWARLYAAVRRV
;
A
#
# COMPACT_ATOMS: atom_id res chain seq x y z
N MET A 1 -4.28 17.12 -10.51
CA MET A 1 -3.60 15.84 -10.17
C MET A 1 -4.40 14.72 -10.80
N LEU A 2 -3.74 13.73 -11.39
CA LEU A 2 -4.38 12.51 -11.89
C LEU A 2 -4.77 11.61 -10.72
N VAL A 3 -6.01 11.08 -10.76
CA VAL A 3 -6.50 10.09 -9.80
C VAL A 3 -6.96 8.85 -10.56
N LEU A 4 -6.49 7.67 -10.17
CA LEU A 4 -6.98 6.41 -10.69
C LEU A 4 -8.10 5.89 -9.79
N ASP A 5 -9.22 5.50 -10.41
CA ASP A 5 -10.29 4.71 -9.79
C ASP A 5 -10.19 3.30 -10.37
N LEU A 6 -9.64 2.36 -9.59
CA LEU A 6 -9.32 1.01 -10.02
C LEU A 6 -10.45 0.04 -9.63
N GLY A 7 -11.10 -0.56 -10.62
CA GLY A 7 -12.34 -1.30 -10.44
C GLY A 7 -13.50 -0.33 -10.21
N ALA A 8 -13.67 0.62 -11.13
CA ALA A 8 -14.57 1.77 -10.96
C ALA A 8 -16.05 1.39 -10.88
N GLY A 9 -16.41 0.18 -11.32
CA GLY A 9 -17.77 -0.29 -11.35
C GLY A 9 -18.68 0.64 -12.16
N THR A 10 -19.82 1.02 -11.61
CA THR A 10 -20.76 1.97 -12.24
C THR A 10 -20.35 3.44 -12.04
N GLY A 11 -19.19 3.73 -11.46
CA GLY A 11 -18.61 5.05 -11.37
C GLY A 11 -19.09 5.93 -10.20
N VAL A 12 -19.42 5.34 -9.06
CA VAL A 12 -19.83 6.10 -7.87
C VAL A 12 -18.68 6.96 -7.35
N LEU A 13 -17.48 6.39 -7.18
CA LEU A 13 -16.30 7.15 -6.75
C LEU A 13 -15.80 8.06 -7.88
N THR A 14 -15.78 7.56 -9.13
CA THR A 14 -15.43 8.36 -10.31
C THR A 14 -16.22 9.69 -10.35
N ARG A 15 -17.54 9.64 -10.07
CA ARG A 15 -18.40 10.81 -10.02
C ARG A 15 -17.95 11.79 -8.94
N ALA A 16 -17.81 11.31 -7.71
CA ALA A 16 -17.42 12.15 -6.59
C ALA A 16 -16.05 12.82 -6.82
N LEU A 17 -15.11 12.10 -7.42
CA LEU A 17 -13.78 12.61 -7.75
C LEU A 17 -13.82 13.69 -8.85
N ALA A 18 -14.62 13.44 -9.91
CA ALA A 18 -14.78 14.40 -11.00
C ALA A 18 -15.48 15.69 -10.54
N ASP A 19 -16.52 15.54 -9.71
CA ASP A 19 -17.25 16.68 -9.12
C ASP A 19 -16.35 17.49 -8.17
N ALA A 20 -15.38 16.84 -7.49
CA ALA A 20 -14.33 17.49 -6.71
C ALA A 20 -13.21 18.14 -7.56
N GLY A 21 -13.31 18.08 -8.90
CA GLY A 21 -12.37 18.72 -9.82
C GLY A 21 -11.13 17.90 -10.18
N ALA A 22 -11.06 16.63 -9.81
CA ALA A 22 -9.95 15.76 -10.17
C ALA A 22 -10.01 15.37 -11.66
N ARG A 23 -8.84 15.14 -12.27
CA ARG A 23 -8.72 14.41 -13.54
C ARG A 23 -8.71 12.91 -13.19
N VAL A 24 -9.74 12.18 -13.60
CA VAL A 24 -9.95 10.79 -13.20
C VAL A 24 -9.70 9.86 -14.37
N ARG A 25 -8.95 8.80 -14.15
CA ARG A 25 -8.89 7.65 -15.03
C ARG A 25 -9.58 6.48 -14.33
N ALA A 26 -10.75 6.12 -14.83
CA ALA A 26 -11.59 5.07 -14.30
C ALA A 26 -11.31 3.78 -15.06
N VAL A 27 -10.75 2.78 -14.39
CA VAL A 27 -10.37 1.48 -14.95
C VAL A 27 -11.38 0.44 -14.53
N GLU A 28 -11.99 -0.24 -15.50
CA GLU A 28 -13.00 -1.27 -15.24
C GLU A 28 -12.83 -2.43 -16.23
N LEU A 29 -13.01 -3.65 -15.74
CA LEU A 29 -12.88 -4.88 -16.53
C LEU A 29 -14.24 -5.48 -16.92
N ASP A 30 -15.25 -5.34 -16.05
CA ASP A 30 -16.57 -5.90 -16.30
C ASP A 30 -17.26 -5.16 -17.46
N PRO A 31 -17.69 -5.86 -18.55
CA PRO A 31 -18.24 -5.21 -19.73
C PRO A 31 -19.54 -4.45 -19.47
N GLU A 32 -20.38 -4.94 -18.52
CA GLU A 32 -21.65 -4.30 -18.20
C GLU A 32 -21.41 -3.01 -17.42
N ALA A 33 -20.56 -3.05 -16.39
CA ALA A 33 -20.17 -1.88 -15.63
C ALA A 33 -19.46 -0.84 -16.52
N LEU A 34 -18.57 -1.29 -17.41
CA LEU A 34 -17.85 -0.46 -18.37
C LEU A 34 -18.81 0.28 -19.33
N ARG A 35 -19.85 -0.41 -19.83
CA ARG A 35 -20.88 0.20 -20.68
C ARG A 35 -21.62 1.32 -19.94
N GLN A 36 -22.02 1.08 -18.69
CA GLN A 36 -22.68 2.09 -17.85
C GLN A 36 -21.74 3.25 -17.53
N LEU A 37 -20.47 2.96 -17.25
CA LEU A 37 -19.44 3.96 -16.96
C LEU A 37 -19.22 4.87 -18.20
N ARG A 38 -19.10 4.29 -19.41
CA ARG A 38 -18.98 5.03 -20.66
C ARG A 38 -20.21 5.89 -20.95
N ALA A 39 -21.41 5.36 -20.75
CA ALA A 39 -22.66 6.11 -20.93
C ALA A 39 -22.75 7.30 -19.97
N ARG A 40 -22.26 7.13 -18.73
CA ARG A 40 -22.32 8.15 -17.68
C ARG A 40 -21.30 9.26 -17.85
N PHE A 41 -20.10 8.94 -18.34
CA PHE A 41 -18.97 9.87 -18.36
C PHE A 41 -18.40 10.17 -19.74
N GLY A 42 -18.89 9.57 -20.82
CA GLY A 42 -18.35 9.71 -22.18
C GLY A 42 -18.27 11.13 -22.74
N GLY A 43 -18.95 12.11 -22.13
CA GLY A 43 -18.83 13.53 -22.46
C GLY A 43 -18.11 14.38 -21.42
N ASN A 44 -17.59 13.77 -20.35
CA ASN A 44 -16.93 14.51 -19.28
C ASN A 44 -15.42 14.67 -19.54
N PRO A 45 -14.90 15.90 -19.80
CA PRO A 45 -13.50 16.10 -20.15
C PRO A 45 -12.51 15.77 -19.02
N ARG A 46 -13.01 15.58 -17.80
CA ARG A 46 -12.18 15.21 -16.63
C ARG A 46 -12.10 13.71 -16.41
N VAL A 47 -12.90 12.90 -17.11
CA VAL A 47 -12.99 11.45 -16.89
C VAL A 47 -12.58 10.70 -18.13
N GLU A 48 -11.51 9.95 -18.03
CA GLU A 48 -11.08 8.96 -19.02
C GLU A 48 -11.54 7.58 -18.55
N VAL A 49 -12.40 6.92 -19.32
CA VAL A 49 -12.87 5.55 -19.05
C VAL A 49 -12.02 4.57 -19.83
N VAL A 50 -11.36 3.66 -19.13
CA VAL A 50 -10.44 2.68 -19.70
C VAL A 50 -10.89 1.27 -19.34
N GLU A 51 -10.97 0.42 -20.37
CA GLU A 51 -11.14 -1.03 -20.20
C GLU A 51 -9.81 -1.64 -19.76
N GLY A 52 -9.81 -2.38 -18.65
CA GLY A 52 -8.59 -3.01 -18.19
C GLY A 52 -8.70 -3.70 -16.83
N ASP A 53 -7.81 -4.66 -16.64
CA ASP A 53 -7.62 -5.33 -15.36
C ASP A 53 -6.80 -4.44 -14.40
N ALA A 54 -7.39 -4.06 -13.28
CA ALA A 54 -6.73 -3.25 -12.25
C ALA A 54 -5.41 -3.87 -11.73
N THR A 55 -5.27 -5.20 -11.84
CA THR A 55 -4.05 -5.91 -11.44
C THR A 55 -2.91 -5.78 -12.46
N LEU A 56 -3.22 -5.49 -13.72
CA LEU A 56 -2.26 -5.44 -14.84
C LEU A 56 -2.18 -4.05 -15.50
N PHE A 57 -3.15 -3.18 -15.25
CA PHE A 57 -3.27 -1.86 -15.88
C PHE A 57 -1.97 -1.06 -15.78
N PRO A 58 -1.44 -0.47 -16.88
CA PRO A 58 -0.21 0.31 -16.87
C PRO A 58 -0.32 1.53 -15.92
N LEU A 59 0.61 1.62 -14.95
CA LEU A 59 0.63 2.75 -14.03
C LEU A 59 1.21 3.99 -14.72
N PRO A 60 0.70 5.20 -14.40
CA PRO A 60 1.19 6.44 -15.00
C PRO A 60 2.66 6.73 -14.67
N ASP A 61 3.38 7.31 -15.63
CA ASP A 61 4.74 7.84 -15.44
C ASP A 61 4.76 9.22 -14.78
N GLU A 62 3.61 9.89 -14.64
CA GLU A 62 3.42 11.14 -13.89
C GLU A 62 3.00 10.87 -12.44
N PRO A 63 3.17 11.82 -11.49
CA PRO A 63 2.64 11.69 -10.14
C PRO A 63 1.11 11.53 -10.14
N PHE A 64 0.63 10.49 -9.46
CA PHE A 64 -0.80 10.18 -9.39
C PHE A 64 -1.24 9.77 -7.98
N ALA A 65 -2.54 9.82 -7.75
CA ALA A 65 -3.18 9.23 -6.59
C ALA A 65 -4.10 8.07 -7.01
N VAL A 66 -4.46 7.23 -6.05
CA VAL A 66 -5.48 6.19 -6.20
C VAL A 66 -6.57 6.43 -5.17
N VAL A 67 -7.82 6.46 -5.62
CA VAL A 67 -9.01 6.41 -4.75
C VAL A 67 -9.93 5.36 -5.35
N ALA A 68 -10.09 4.25 -4.67
CA ALA A 68 -10.78 3.09 -5.25
C ALA A 68 -11.47 2.24 -4.18
N ASN A 69 -12.56 1.61 -4.57
CA ASN A 69 -13.12 0.47 -3.84
C ASN A 69 -12.53 -0.80 -4.45
N LEU A 70 -11.39 -1.27 -3.90
CA LEU A 70 -10.63 -2.36 -4.48
C LEU A 70 -11.41 -3.69 -4.37
N PRO A 71 -11.49 -4.48 -5.45
CA PRO A 71 -12.11 -5.80 -5.39
C PRO A 71 -11.40 -6.67 -4.34
N PHE A 72 -12.12 -7.26 -3.39
CA PHE A 72 -11.53 -8.00 -2.27
C PHE A 72 -10.65 -9.17 -2.74
N ALA A 73 -11.05 -9.85 -3.80
CA ALA A 73 -10.29 -10.96 -4.37
C ALA A 73 -8.91 -10.55 -4.89
N SER A 74 -8.77 -9.35 -5.47
CA SER A 74 -7.53 -8.86 -6.08
C SER A 74 -6.85 -7.72 -5.31
N GLY A 75 -7.47 -7.22 -4.24
CA GLY A 75 -6.97 -6.07 -3.48
C GLY A 75 -5.52 -6.19 -3.02
N THR A 76 -5.09 -7.37 -2.56
CA THR A 76 -3.70 -7.61 -2.18
C THR A 76 -2.73 -7.51 -3.37
N ALA A 77 -3.10 -8.02 -4.55
CA ALA A 77 -2.28 -7.94 -5.75
C ALA A 77 -2.13 -6.49 -6.23
N ILE A 78 -3.24 -5.75 -6.25
CA ILE A 78 -3.25 -4.32 -6.61
C ILE A 78 -2.38 -3.52 -5.64
N LEU A 79 -2.52 -3.72 -4.32
CA LEU A 79 -1.70 -3.03 -3.32
C LEU A 79 -0.20 -3.35 -3.47
N ARG A 80 0.17 -4.60 -3.72
CA ARG A 80 1.57 -4.98 -3.96
C ARG A 80 2.15 -4.24 -5.15
N ARG A 81 1.37 -4.10 -6.21
CA ARG A 81 1.79 -3.41 -7.43
C ARG A 81 1.97 -1.91 -7.21
N LEU A 82 1.07 -1.29 -6.44
CA LEU A 82 1.10 0.15 -6.16
C LEU A 82 2.17 0.55 -5.14
N LEU A 83 2.42 -0.29 -4.13
CA LEU A 83 3.23 0.04 -2.95
C LEU A 83 4.56 -0.73 -2.88
N GLY A 84 4.71 -1.80 -3.68
CA GLY A 84 5.87 -2.69 -3.60
C GLY A 84 7.14 -2.14 -4.26
N ASP A 85 7.01 -1.32 -5.29
CA ASP A 85 8.14 -0.67 -5.96
C ASP A 85 8.15 0.83 -5.63
N PRO A 86 9.16 1.34 -4.91
CA PRO A 86 9.25 2.76 -4.57
C PRO A 86 9.43 3.70 -5.77
N ARG A 87 9.72 3.18 -6.97
CA ARG A 87 9.83 3.97 -8.21
C ARG A 87 8.46 4.31 -8.80
N VAL A 88 7.40 3.58 -8.44
CA VAL A 88 6.02 3.92 -8.81
C VAL A 88 5.71 5.31 -8.31
N ARG A 89 5.20 6.19 -9.18
CA ARG A 89 4.97 7.61 -8.88
C ARG A 89 3.66 7.88 -8.11
N LEU A 90 3.21 6.89 -7.35
CA LEU A 90 2.06 7.02 -6.46
C LEU A 90 2.37 8.01 -5.33
N THR A 91 1.56 9.04 -5.19
CA THR A 91 1.67 10.04 -4.11
C THR A 91 0.79 9.69 -2.92
N ARG A 92 -0.41 9.16 -3.19
CA ARG A 92 -1.39 8.78 -2.17
C ARG A 92 -2.33 7.71 -2.69
N LEU A 93 -2.71 6.81 -1.79
CA LEU A 93 -3.79 5.84 -1.98
C LEU A 93 -4.79 6.00 -0.83
N ASP A 94 -6.07 6.09 -1.17
CA ASP A 94 -7.21 5.88 -0.28
C ASP A 94 -8.02 4.71 -0.86
N GLY A 95 -7.76 3.51 -0.37
CA GLY A 95 -8.39 2.28 -0.87
C GLY A 95 -9.36 1.71 0.15
N ILE A 96 -10.60 1.42 -0.28
CA ILE A 96 -11.48 0.57 0.48
C ILE A 96 -11.03 -0.86 0.24
N VAL A 97 -10.68 -1.57 1.30
CA VAL A 97 -10.17 -2.95 1.28
C VAL A 97 -10.80 -3.75 2.41
N GLU A 98 -10.64 -5.05 2.40
CA GLU A 98 -11.04 -5.92 3.51
C GLU A 98 -10.44 -5.42 4.83
N TRP A 99 -11.25 -5.42 5.91
CA TRP A 99 -10.84 -4.95 7.25
C TRP A 99 -9.57 -5.62 7.76
N GLY A 100 -9.48 -6.96 7.66
CA GLY A 100 -8.32 -7.72 8.11
C GLY A 100 -7.04 -7.36 7.37
N LEU A 101 -7.14 -7.06 6.08
CA LEU A 101 -6.03 -6.58 5.26
C LEU A 101 -5.57 -5.20 5.72
N ALA A 102 -6.49 -4.24 5.88
CA ALA A 102 -6.18 -2.89 6.31
C ALA A 102 -5.53 -2.88 7.71
N ALA A 103 -6.13 -3.59 8.68
CA ALA A 103 -5.64 -3.70 10.04
C ALA A 103 -4.21 -4.27 10.08
N LYS A 104 -3.96 -5.36 9.34
CA LYS A 104 -2.64 -6.01 9.29
C LYS A 104 -1.57 -5.13 8.63
N ARG A 105 -1.94 -4.28 7.64
CA ARG A 105 -0.97 -3.43 6.93
C ARG A 105 -0.65 -2.14 7.64
N SER A 106 -1.57 -1.63 8.46
CA SER A 106 -1.38 -0.41 9.25
C SER A 106 -0.91 -0.67 10.67
N ALA A 107 -0.84 -1.93 11.11
CA ALA A 107 -0.37 -2.28 12.44
C ALA A 107 1.13 -1.96 12.59
N VAL A 108 1.48 -1.30 13.69
CA VAL A 108 2.87 -1.06 14.07
C VAL A 108 3.45 -2.35 14.66
N TRP A 109 2.71 -2.99 15.57
CA TRP A 109 3.07 -4.25 16.22
C TRP A 109 1.87 -5.22 16.28
N PRO A 110 2.09 -6.53 16.14
CA PRO A 110 3.34 -7.11 15.63
C PRO A 110 3.57 -6.69 14.18
N SER A 111 4.79 -6.29 13.87
CA SER A 111 5.12 -5.83 12.52
C SER A 111 5.08 -6.98 11.51
N THR A 112 4.93 -6.66 10.24
CA THR A 112 4.90 -7.66 9.17
C THR A 112 5.94 -7.33 8.12
N LEU A 113 6.48 -8.35 7.44
CA LEU A 113 7.38 -8.16 6.31
C LEU A 113 6.87 -7.10 5.34
N VAL A 114 5.62 -7.23 4.89
CA VAL A 114 5.02 -6.31 3.92
C VAL A 114 4.81 -4.92 4.50
N GLY A 115 4.38 -4.81 5.78
CA GLY A 115 4.23 -3.53 6.47
C GLY A 115 5.56 -2.80 6.60
N CYS A 116 6.63 -3.49 6.95
CA CYS A 116 7.97 -2.93 7.03
C CYS A 116 8.53 -2.55 5.65
N THR A 117 8.27 -3.39 4.62
CA THR A 117 8.69 -3.07 3.25
C THR A 117 8.01 -1.79 2.76
N TRP A 118 6.69 -1.77 2.71
CA TRP A 118 5.94 -0.61 2.20
C TRP A 118 6.11 0.63 3.08
N GLY A 119 6.18 0.43 4.40
CA GLY A 119 6.34 1.48 5.38
C GLY A 119 7.65 2.26 5.24
N ALA A 120 8.67 1.71 4.57
CA ALA A 120 9.91 2.44 4.27
C ALA A 120 9.66 3.66 3.35
N TRP A 121 8.67 3.59 2.46
CA TRP A 121 8.35 4.63 1.48
C TRP A 121 6.99 5.30 1.66
N TYR A 122 6.08 4.65 2.40
CA TYR A 122 4.73 5.15 2.63
C TYR A 122 4.38 5.17 4.12
N GLU A 123 3.60 6.13 4.53
CA GLU A 123 2.90 6.10 5.81
C GLU A 123 1.57 5.39 5.61
N LEU A 124 1.38 4.27 6.32
CA LEU A 124 0.18 3.44 6.22
C LEU A 124 -0.73 3.71 7.41
N ARG A 125 -2.00 4.05 7.15
CA ARG A 125 -3.01 4.32 8.18
C ARG A 125 -4.32 3.63 7.86
N LEU A 126 -4.93 2.98 8.84
CA LEU A 126 -6.33 2.63 8.83
C LEU A 126 -7.12 3.89 9.21
N VAL A 127 -7.90 4.44 8.26
CA VAL A 127 -8.60 5.71 8.44
C VAL A 127 -9.94 5.49 9.15
N ARG A 128 -10.73 4.51 8.68
CA ARG A 128 -12.03 4.18 9.23
C ARG A 128 -12.50 2.80 8.81
N ARG A 129 -13.33 2.18 9.63
CA ARG A 129 -14.09 0.97 9.30
C ARG A 129 -15.27 1.34 8.39
N VAL A 130 -15.56 0.47 7.43
CA VAL A 130 -16.73 0.54 6.56
C VAL A 130 -17.53 -0.75 6.77
N PRO A 131 -18.69 -0.70 7.43
CA PRO A 131 -19.52 -1.87 7.67
C PRO A 131 -19.93 -2.53 6.37
N ARG A 132 -19.99 -3.86 6.34
CA ARG A 132 -20.43 -4.62 5.16
C ARG A 132 -21.83 -4.22 4.66
N ALA A 133 -22.70 -3.74 5.55
CA ALA A 133 -24.02 -3.25 5.17
C ALA A 133 -24.02 -2.01 4.27
N CYS A 134 -22.87 -1.34 4.11
CA CYS A 134 -22.70 -0.21 3.18
C CYS A 134 -22.54 -0.65 1.71
N PHE A 135 -22.48 -1.95 1.43
CA PHE A 135 -22.27 -2.50 0.10
C PHE A 135 -23.50 -3.27 -0.41
N VAL A 136 -23.70 -3.25 -1.72
CA VAL A 136 -24.77 -4.00 -2.39
C VAL A 136 -24.16 -4.78 -3.57
N PRO A 137 -24.19 -6.11 -3.53
CA PRO A 137 -24.52 -6.98 -2.39
C PRO A 137 -23.49 -6.85 -1.26
N PRO A 138 -23.89 -7.12 0.02
CA PRO A 138 -22.96 -7.05 1.14
C PRO A 138 -21.92 -8.17 1.07
N PRO A 139 -20.62 -7.87 1.28
CA PRO A 139 -19.57 -8.87 1.35
C PRO A 139 -19.66 -9.70 2.63
N SER A 140 -18.85 -10.77 2.73
CA SER A 140 -18.81 -11.64 3.91
C SER A 140 -18.21 -10.97 5.15
N VAL A 141 -17.33 -9.98 4.95
CA VAL A 141 -16.59 -9.28 6.00
C VAL A 141 -16.70 -7.77 5.84
N ASP A 142 -16.41 -7.04 6.92
CA ASP A 142 -16.33 -5.59 6.87
C ASP A 142 -15.13 -5.13 6.06
N ALA A 143 -15.19 -3.91 5.58
CA ALA A 143 -14.12 -3.21 4.91
C ALA A 143 -13.51 -2.11 5.79
N ALA A 144 -12.45 -1.53 5.32
CA ALA A 144 -11.86 -0.31 5.88
C ALA A 144 -11.24 0.56 4.80
N VAL A 145 -11.14 1.85 5.06
CA VAL A 145 -10.33 2.76 4.27
C VAL A 145 -8.88 2.65 4.75
N LEU A 146 -8.04 2.07 3.91
CA LEU A 146 -6.58 2.07 4.06
C LEU A 146 -6.01 3.27 3.31
N ARG A 147 -5.26 4.11 4.01
CA ARG A 147 -4.50 5.20 3.42
C ARG A 147 -3.03 4.86 3.38
N ALA A 148 -2.41 5.04 2.21
CA ALA A 148 -0.97 5.08 2.07
C ALA A 148 -0.56 6.46 1.52
N THR A 149 0.27 7.17 2.25
CA THR A 149 0.79 8.49 1.82
C THR A 149 2.29 8.35 1.59
N ARG A 150 2.78 8.76 0.42
CA ARG A 150 4.22 8.74 0.14
C ARG A 150 4.96 9.64 1.14
N ARG A 151 6.03 9.11 1.72
CA ARG A 151 6.90 9.90 2.60
C ARG A 151 7.65 10.95 1.76
N PRO A 152 7.71 12.22 2.20
CA PRO A 152 8.58 13.22 1.57
C PRO A 152 10.04 12.77 1.57
N GLU A 153 10.48 12.20 2.69
CA GLU A 153 11.79 11.60 2.89
C GLU A 153 11.62 10.10 3.16
N PRO A 154 12.02 9.23 2.22
CA PRO A 154 11.93 7.80 2.42
C PRO A 154 12.91 7.34 3.52
N LEU A 155 12.51 6.35 4.31
CA LEU A 155 13.36 5.79 5.37
C LEU A 155 14.52 4.96 4.81
N VAL A 156 14.37 4.45 3.59
CA VAL A 156 15.37 3.69 2.83
C VAL A 156 15.38 4.24 1.41
N ALA A 157 16.56 4.49 0.86
CA ALA A 157 16.67 5.02 -0.49
C ALA A 157 16.02 4.06 -1.51
N PRO A 158 15.25 4.56 -2.51
CA PRO A 158 14.59 3.70 -3.50
C PRO A 158 15.53 2.75 -4.24
N ALA A 159 16.77 3.16 -4.48
CA ALA A 159 17.80 2.33 -5.10
C ALA A 159 18.18 1.09 -4.25
N GLU A 160 17.90 1.12 -2.95
CA GLU A 160 18.24 0.07 -1.99
C GLU A 160 17.06 -0.86 -1.68
N ALA A 161 15.93 -0.71 -2.38
CA ALA A 161 14.70 -1.45 -2.12
C ALA A 161 14.91 -2.97 -2.10
N ALA A 162 15.62 -3.51 -3.10
CA ALA A 162 15.87 -4.94 -3.21
C ALA A 162 16.71 -5.48 -2.04
N SER A 163 17.76 -4.76 -1.65
CA SER A 163 18.65 -5.16 -0.54
C SER A 163 17.92 -5.06 0.80
N TYR A 164 17.12 -4.02 1.00
CA TYR A 164 16.29 -3.87 2.19
C TYR A 164 15.25 -4.99 2.31
N GLU A 165 14.54 -5.28 1.23
CA GLU A 165 13.56 -6.37 1.22
C GLU A 165 14.22 -7.74 1.46
N ALA A 166 15.40 -7.98 0.90
CA ALA A 166 16.16 -9.22 1.13
C ALA A 166 16.53 -9.39 2.61
N LEU A 167 16.98 -8.31 3.27
CA LEU A 167 17.25 -8.31 4.71
C LEU A 167 15.99 -8.67 5.51
N LEU A 168 14.87 -7.99 5.22
CA LEU A 168 13.60 -8.26 5.89
C LEU A 168 13.14 -9.71 5.67
N ARG A 169 13.17 -10.20 4.43
CA ARG A 169 12.79 -11.60 4.12
C ARG A 169 13.61 -12.60 4.94
N ARG A 170 14.93 -12.40 5.03
CA ARG A 170 15.80 -13.26 5.85
C ARG A 170 15.41 -13.21 7.32
N ALA A 171 15.14 -12.04 7.87
CA ALA A 171 14.80 -11.87 9.27
C ALA A 171 13.41 -12.40 9.62
N PHE A 172 12.43 -12.25 8.74
CA PHE A 172 11.05 -12.72 8.91
C PHE A 172 10.86 -14.21 8.57
N ALA A 173 11.87 -14.88 8.00
CA ALA A 173 11.77 -16.30 7.63
C ALA A 173 11.71 -17.25 8.84
N GLY A 174 12.19 -16.80 10.00
CA GLY A 174 12.24 -17.59 11.24
C GLY A 174 11.67 -16.83 12.45
N GLN A 175 11.84 -17.43 13.62
CA GLN A 175 11.49 -16.84 14.91
C GLN A 175 12.74 -16.58 15.79
N ALA A 176 13.93 -16.74 15.22
CA ALA A 176 15.16 -16.50 15.96
C ALA A 176 15.34 -15.00 16.27
N PRO A 177 15.94 -14.66 17.43
CA PRO A 177 16.35 -13.29 17.74
C PRO A 177 17.24 -12.71 16.66
N LEU A 178 17.13 -11.40 16.43
CA LEU A 178 17.86 -10.70 15.35
C LEU A 178 19.37 -10.78 15.53
N ASP A 179 19.88 -10.80 16.76
CA ASP A 179 21.30 -10.92 17.07
C ASP A 179 21.91 -12.30 16.76
N ARG A 180 21.07 -13.30 16.43
CA ARG A 180 21.49 -14.60 15.88
C ARG A 180 21.44 -14.66 14.36
N ILE A 181 20.71 -13.75 13.71
CA ILE A 181 20.53 -13.71 12.26
C ILE A 181 21.47 -12.70 11.62
N LEU A 182 21.74 -11.60 12.33
CA LEU A 182 22.53 -10.45 11.88
C LEU A 182 23.76 -10.28 12.80
N PRO A 183 24.77 -9.51 12.36
CA PRO A 183 25.98 -9.29 13.18
C PRO A 183 25.63 -8.74 14.57
N ARG A 184 25.86 -9.52 15.60
CA ARG A 184 25.43 -9.25 16.98
C ARG A 184 25.80 -7.85 17.49
N ARG A 185 27.05 -7.43 17.24
CA ARG A 185 27.52 -6.07 17.66
C ARG A 185 26.70 -4.96 17.05
N LEU A 186 26.28 -5.10 15.79
CA LEU A 186 25.45 -4.10 15.11
C LEU A 186 24.03 -4.08 15.66
N VAL A 187 23.45 -5.26 15.88
CA VAL A 187 22.09 -5.37 16.46
C VAL A 187 22.08 -4.70 17.84
N HIS A 188 23.01 -5.05 18.73
CA HIS A 188 23.07 -4.50 20.08
C HIS A 188 23.27 -2.99 20.10
N ARG A 189 24.18 -2.46 19.25
CA ARG A 189 24.38 -1.00 19.13
C ARG A 189 23.13 -0.30 18.63
N THR A 190 22.53 -0.80 17.54
CA THR A 190 21.32 -0.19 16.97
C THR A 190 20.12 -0.31 17.92
N ALA A 191 20.03 -1.41 18.67
CA ALA A 191 19.01 -1.58 19.69
C ALA A 191 19.08 -0.50 20.77
N HIS A 192 20.28 -0.23 21.28
CA HIS A 192 20.51 0.84 22.25
C HIS A 192 20.16 2.23 21.66
N GLU A 193 20.58 2.52 20.43
CA GLU A 193 20.34 3.81 19.75
C GLU A 193 18.87 4.02 19.35
N SER A 194 18.11 2.94 19.16
CA SER A 194 16.76 2.97 18.60
C SER A 194 15.67 2.50 19.56
N GLY A 195 16.04 2.11 20.78
CA GLY A 195 15.11 1.77 21.84
C GLY A 195 14.34 0.47 21.60
N PHE A 196 15.01 -0.61 21.17
CA PHE A 196 14.43 -1.95 21.12
C PHE A 196 15.29 -2.99 21.85
N ASP A 197 14.72 -4.15 22.18
CA ASP A 197 15.45 -5.23 22.83
C ASP A 197 16.49 -5.83 21.86
N PRO A 198 17.80 -5.93 22.21
CA PRO A 198 18.80 -6.56 21.37
C PRO A 198 18.51 -8.03 21.03
N HIS A 199 17.67 -8.71 21.82
CA HIS A 199 17.18 -10.07 21.58
C HIS A 199 15.80 -10.11 20.91
N ALA A 200 15.29 -8.98 20.44
CA ALA A 200 14.02 -8.88 19.74
C ALA A 200 13.96 -9.77 18.49
N ASN A 201 12.76 -10.23 18.17
CA ASN A 201 12.45 -10.89 16.91
C ASN A 201 12.09 -9.87 15.82
N ALA A 202 12.03 -10.32 14.58
CA ALA A 202 11.69 -9.45 13.44
C ALA A 202 10.35 -8.69 13.61
N ARG A 203 9.39 -9.28 14.32
CA ARG A 203 8.04 -8.70 14.51
C ARG A 203 7.96 -7.63 15.59
N ASP A 204 9.00 -7.51 16.39
CA ASP A 204 9.05 -6.60 17.53
C ASP A 204 9.60 -5.22 17.15
N LEU A 205 10.18 -5.07 15.96
CA LEU A 205 10.69 -3.81 15.45
C LEU A 205 9.64 -3.11 14.57
N ASP A 206 9.52 -1.79 14.76
CA ASP A 206 8.78 -0.93 13.84
C ASP A 206 9.59 -0.63 12.56
N VAL A 207 8.96 0.01 11.59
CA VAL A 207 9.59 0.32 10.29
C VAL A 207 10.80 1.27 10.41
N ARG A 208 10.80 2.18 11.39
CA ARG A 208 11.92 3.13 11.59
C ARG A 208 13.12 2.42 12.21
N GLN A 209 12.87 1.54 13.17
CA GLN A 209 13.89 0.67 13.78
C GLN A 209 14.50 -0.25 12.73
N TRP A 210 13.67 -0.84 11.85
CA TRP A 210 14.14 -1.63 10.71
C TRP A 210 15.01 -0.83 9.73
N ALA A 211 14.61 0.38 9.38
CA ALA A 211 15.40 1.23 8.48
C ALA A 211 16.77 1.59 9.08
N ARG A 212 16.83 1.88 10.40
CA ARG A 212 18.09 2.13 11.11
C ARG A 212 18.98 0.90 11.18
N LEU A 213 18.40 -0.28 11.48
CA LEU A 213 19.14 -1.53 11.51
C LEU A 213 19.70 -1.87 10.12
N TYR A 214 18.89 -1.68 9.05
CA TYR A 214 19.37 -1.82 7.68
C TYR A 214 20.54 -0.89 7.38
N ALA A 215 20.42 0.38 7.72
CA ALA A 215 21.49 1.37 7.50
C ALA A 215 22.79 1.01 8.23
N ALA A 216 22.70 0.36 9.40
CA ALA A 216 23.87 -0.14 10.13
C ALA A 216 24.51 -1.36 9.45
N VAL A 217 23.69 -2.32 8.98
CA VAL A 217 24.16 -3.59 8.38
C VAL A 217 24.81 -3.35 7.01
N ARG A 218 24.27 -2.45 6.18
CA ARG A 218 24.78 -2.21 4.82
C ARG A 218 26.16 -1.52 4.76
N ARG A 219 26.64 -0.98 5.87
CA ARG A 219 27.94 -0.28 5.97
C ARG A 219 29.12 -1.21 6.28
N VAL A 220 28.83 -2.49 6.45
CA VAL A 220 29.80 -3.56 6.76
C VAL A 220 29.90 -4.54 5.61
#